data_a0988b734af6189e214103751671b272
#
_entry.id   a0988b734af6189e214103751671b272
#
_cell.length_a   1.000
_cell.length_b   1.000
_cell.length_c   1.000
_cell.angle_alpha   90.00
_cell.angle_beta   90.00
_cell.angle_gamma   90.00
#
_symmetry.space_group_name_H-M   'P 1'
#
loop_
_entity.id
_entity.type
_entity.pdbx_description
1 polymer ?
#
loop_
_entity_poly.entity_id
_entity_poly.type
_entity_poly.pdbx_seq_one_letter_code
_entity_poly.pdbx_strand_id
1 'polypeptide(L)'
;PGEKLVSDVTYLPLKDGSWCYVSLVKDLCTGEIVACATSKSQNMDLAMRTLEQLRAPLTQGVFHTDQGYLYTNPVFSHKLKKLGFTQSLSRKGNCLDNAVIESFNGTMKCEWFYPRYNKARWDLSFDDASTFVMEYVKYYNEERIQKKLGYLTPIEYRRQITQN
;
A
#
# COMPACT_ATOMS: atom_id res chain seq x y z
N PRO A 1 -1.52 15.60 -5.55
CA PRO A 1 -1.21 14.59 -4.53
C PRO A 1 -2.33 14.44 -3.50
N GLY A 2 -2.55 13.19 -3.01
CA GLY A 2 -3.51 12.92 -1.95
C GLY A 2 -4.98 12.83 -2.37
N GLU A 3 -5.33 13.07 -3.61
CA GLU A 3 -6.72 13.07 -4.08
C GLU A 3 -7.17 11.74 -4.69
N LYS A 4 -6.26 10.95 -5.24
CA LYS A 4 -6.56 9.66 -5.86
C LYS A 4 -5.64 8.60 -5.26
N LEU A 5 -6.19 7.83 -4.35
CA LEU A 5 -5.48 6.78 -3.63
C LEU A 5 -5.98 5.40 -4.04
N VAL A 6 -5.09 4.42 -4.01
CA VAL A 6 -5.43 3.01 -4.22
C VAL A 6 -4.88 2.18 -3.06
N SER A 7 -5.65 1.22 -2.57
CA SER A 7 -5.27 0.35 -1.46
C SER A 7 -5.42 -1.12 -1.81
N ASP A 8 -4.52 -1.91 -1.24
CA ASP A 8 -4.54 -3.37 -1.32
C ASP A 8 -3.92 -3.99 -0.08
N VAL A 9 -4.25 -5.26 0.17
CA VAL A 9 -3.62 -6.08 1.21
C VAL A 9 -2.87 -7.23 0.55
N THR A 10 -1.57 -7.26 0.77
CA THR A 10 -0.71 -8.39 0.39
C THR A 10 -0.24 -9.14 1.64
N TYR A 11 0.49 -10.24 1.45
CA TYR A 11 1.00 -11.03 2.57
C TYR A 11 2.37 -11.62 2.27
N LEU A 12 3.15 -11.82 3.34
CA LEU A 12 4.46 -12.45 3.35
C LEU A 12 4.42 -13.70 4.23
N PRO A 13 4.98 -14.83 3.79
CA PRO A 13 5.03 -16.05 4.60
C PRO A 13 6.03 -15.91 5.74
N LEU A 14 5.69 -16.43 6.92
CA LEU A 14 6.53 -16.46 8.10
C LEU A 14 7.09 -17.86 8.37
N LYS A 15 8.13 -17.93 9.18
CA LYS A 15 8.83 -19.19 9.54
C LYS A 15 7.97 -20.22 10.27
N ASP A 16 6.95 -19.76 10.97
CA ASP A 16 6.01 -20.61 11.73
C ASP A 16 4.82 -21.09 10.88
N GLY A 17 4.84 -20.85 9.56
CA GLY A 17 3.77 -21.18 8.63
C GLY A 17 2.59 -20.20 8.63
N SER A 18 2.64 -19.15 9.46
CA SER A 18 1.66 -18.06 9.45
C SER A 18 2.00 -17.00 8.40
N TRP A 19 1.23 -15.91 8.37
CA TRP A 19 1.38 -14.83 7.42
C TRP A 19 1.56 -13.48 8.11
N CYS A 20 2.40 -12.62 7.54
CA CYS A 20 2.39 -11.19 7.81
C CYS A 20 1.54 -10.51 6.74
N TYR A 21 0.37 -10.01 7.12
CA TYR A 21 -0.50 -9.22 6.24
C TYR A 21 0.00 -7.77 6.20
N VAL A 22 0.05 -7.21 5.00
CA VAL A 22 0.56 -5.87 4.73
C VAL A 22 -0.52 -5.08 4.02
N SER A 23 -1.08 -4.08 4.68
CA SER A 23 -2.03 -3.14 4.09
C SER A 23 -1.28 -1.90 3.63
N LEU A 24 -1.51 -1.50 2.39
CA LEU A 24 -0.79 -0.42 1.71
C LEU A 24 -1.76 0.56 1.07
N VAL A 25 -1.40 1.83 1.07
CA VAL A 25 -2.08 2.86 0.28
C VAL A 25 -1.06 3.61 -0.57
N LYS A 26 -1.35 3.70 -1.85
CA LYS A 26 -0.52 4.38 -2.84
C LYS A 26 -1.24 5.59 -3.43
N ASP A 27 -0.55 6.71 -3.52
CA ASP A 27 -0.99 7.89 -4.26
C ASP A 27 -0.75 7.68 -5.76
N LEU A 28 -1.81 7.77 -6.56
CA LEU A 28 -1.73 7.59 -8.01
C LEU A 28 -1.07 8.77 -8.72
N CYS A 29 -1.06 9.96 -8.13
CA CYS A 29 -0.42 11.13 -8.67
C CYS A 29 1.10 11.05 -8.54
N THR A 30 1.60 10.81 -7.33
CA THR A 30 3.03 10.84 -7.02
C THR A 30 3.69 9.46 -7.11
N GLY A 31 2.91 8.39 -7.08
CA GLY A 31 3.41 7.02 -6.96
C GLY A 31 3.92 6.66 -5.56
N GLU A 32 3.80 7.55 -4.59
CA GLU A 32 4.25 7.38 -3.20
C GLU A 32 3.36 6.38 -2.45
N ILE A 33 3.96 5.55 -1.60
CA ILE A 33 3.23 4.79 -0.58
C ILE A 33 2.99 5.73 0.60
N VAL A 34 1.76 6.14 0.78
CA VAL A 34 1.35 7.17 1.76
C VAL A 34 0.88 6.59 3.09
N ALA A 35 0.58 5.29 3.12
CA ALA A 35 0.25 4.56 4.35
C ALA A 35 0.66 3.10 4.21
N CYS A 36 1.14 2.52 5.32
CA CYS A 36 1.52 1.13 5.42
C CYS A 36 1.31 0.62 6.84
N ALA A 37 0.66 -0.54 6.98
CA ALA A 37 0.53 -1.22 8.26
C ALA A 37 0.68 -2.74 8.08
N THR A 38 1.17 -3.41 9.11
CA THR A 38 1.34 -4.86 9.15
C THR A 38 0.52 -5.48 10.27
N SER A 39 0.08 -6.72 10.10
CA SER A 39 -0.67 -7.48 11.11
C SER A 39 -0.48 -8.99 10.92
N LYS A 40 -0.65 -9.73 12.02
CA LYS A 40 -0.74 -11.21 11.97
C LYS A 40 -2.10 -11.70 11.44
N SER A 41 -3.07 -10.79 11.30
CA SER A 41 -4.42 -11.11 10.84
C SER A 41 -4.91 -10.06 9.84
N GLN A 42 -5.58 -10.53 8.79
CA GLN A 42 -6.28 -9.66 7.86
C GLN A 42 -7.66 -9.29 8.44
N ASN A 43 -7.67 -8.27 9.27
CA ASN A 43 -8.86 -7.82 10.01
C ASN A 43 -9.09 -6.31 9.88
N MET A 44 -10.21 -5.83 10.43
CA MET A 44 -10.59 -4.42 10.36
C MET A 44 -9.59 -3.50 11.08
N ASP A 45 -8.93 -3.96 12.15
CA ASP A 45 -7.89 -3.21 12.84
C ASP A 45 -6.73 -2.84 11.90
N LEU A 46 -6.27 -3.79 11.10
CA LEU A 46 -5.24 -3.54 10.08
C LEU A 46 -5.66 -2.43 9.11
N ALA A 47 -6.89 -2.51 8.59
CA ALA A 47 -7.41 -1.51 7.67
C ALA A 47 -7.55 -0.13 8.34
N MET A 48 -8.04 -0.07 9.59
CA MET A 48 -8.19 1.19 10.33
C MET A 48 -6.85 1.85 10.62
N ARG A 49 -5.84 1.10 11.09
CA ARG A 49 -4.48 1.62 11.35
C ARG A 49 -3.82 2.14 10.07
N THR A 50 -4.16 1.57 8.92
CA THR A 50 -3.68 2.08 7.63
C THR A 50 -4.36 3.41 7.30
N LEU A 51 -5.70 3.52 7.46
CA LEU A 51 -6.43 4.75 7.21
C LEU A 51 -6.05 5.91 8.15
N GLU A 52 -5.67 5.60 9.39
CA GLU A 52 -5.25 6.62 10.38
C GLU A 52 -3.97 7.37 10.01
N GLN A 53 -3.16 6.81 9.10
CA GLN A 53 -1.97 7.46 8.58
C GLN A 53 -2.27 8.47 7.47
N LEU A 54 -3.48 8.44 6.91
CA LEU A 54 -3.85 9.30 5.79
C LEU A 54 -4.16 10.74 6.26
N ARG A 55 -3.78 11.69 5.42
CA ARG A 55 -4.22 13.08 5.52
C ARG A 55 -5.49 13.26 4.71
N ALA A 56 -6.39 14.14 5.18
CA ALA A 56 -7.54 14.55 4.40
C ALA A 56 -7.11 15.20 3.08
N PRO A 57 -7.79 14.91 1.97
CA PRO A 57 -7.50 15.56 0.69
C PRO A 57 -7.92 17.05 0.74
N LEU A 58 -7.29 17.88 -0.11
CA LEU A 58 -7.62 19.31 -0.21
C LEU A 58 -9.02 19.53 -0.82
N THR A 59 -9.43 18.59 -1.67
CA THR A 59 -10.77 18.53 -2.28
C THR A 59 -11.40 17.18 -1.95
N GLN A 60 -12.53 16.84 -2.56
CA GLN A 60 -13.09 15.51 -2.42
C GLN A 60 -12.19 14.47 -3.11
N GLY A 61 -11.55 13.60 -2.31
CA GLY A 61 -10.67 12.56 -2.80
C GLY A 61 -11.42 11.29 -3.24
N VAL A 62 -10.74 10.46 -4.04
CA VAL A 62 -11.18 9.11 -4.42
C VAL A 62 -10.24 8.07 -3.82
N PHE A 63 -10.81 7.09 -3.14
CA PHE A 63 -10.08 5.97 -2.56
C PHE A 63 -10.54 4.67 -3.24
N HIS A 64 -9.67 4.10 -4.08
CA HIS A 64 -9.96 2.91 -4.85
C HIS A 64 -9.48 1.64 -4.13
N THR A 65 -10.33 0.60 -4.11
CA THR A 65 -10.03 -0.72 -3.53
C THR A 65 -10.62 -1.82 -4.40
N ASP A 66 -10.20 -3.05 -4.17
CA ASP A 66 -10.94 -4.21 -4.62
C ASP A 66 -12.26 -4.40 -3.82
N GLN A 67 -12.99 -5.47 -4.14
CA GLN A 67 -14.22 -5.85 -3.43
C GLN A 67 -13.97 -6.81 -2.25
N GLY A 68 -12.77 -6.79 -1.66
CA GLY A 68 -12.44 -7.57 -0.48
C GLY A 68 -13.35 -7.26 0.72
N TYR A 69 -13.57 -8.25 1.57
CA TYR A 69 -14.50 -8.14 2.71
C TYR A 69 -14.19 -6.99 3.68
N LEU A 70 -12.91 -6.60 3.79
CA LEU A 70 -12.50 -5.45 4.61
C LEU A 70 -13.05 -4.15 4.04
N TYR A 71 -12.95 -4.00 2.73
CA TYR A 71 -13.29 -2.77 2.02
C TYR A 71 -14.80 -2.61 1.78
N THR A 72 -15.55 -3.72 1.72
CA THR A 72 -17.01 -3.69 1.61
C THR A 72 -17.72 -3.50 2.95
N ASN A 73 -16.98 -3.48 4.06
CA ASN A 73 -17.52 -3.28 5.39
C ASN A 73 -17.99 -1.82 5.59
N PRO A 74 -19.20 -1.58 6.11
CA PRO A 74 -19.73 -0.22 6.35
C PRO A 74 -18.85 0.64 7.26
N VAL A 75 -18.13 0.03 8.22
CA VAL A 75 -17.22 0.76 9.12
C VAL A 75 -16.07 1.39 8.33
N PHE A 76 -15.51 0.66 7.37
CA PHE A 76 -14.46 1.15 6.48
C PHE A 76 -14.94 2.32 5.62
N SER A 77 -16.09 2.15 4.94
CA SER A 77 -16.68 3.20 4.10
C SER A 77 -17.02 4.45 4.90
N HIS A 78 -17.54 4.29 6.13
CA HIS A 78 -17.83 5.41 7.02
C HIS A 78 -16.56 6.19 7.42
N LYS A 79 -15.48 5.48 7.75
CA LYS A 79 -14.18 6.09 8.08
C LYS A 79 -13.63 6.87 6.89
N LEU A 80 -13.66 6.28 5.67
CA LEU A 80 -13.23 6.97 4.43
C LEU A 80 -14.01 8.27 4.19
N LYS A 81 -15.33 8.21 4.34
CA LYS A 81 -16.18 9.39 4.17
C LYS A 81 -15.81 10.50 5.18
N LYS A 82 -15.54 10.14 6.43
CA LYS A 82 -15.08 11.10 7.45
C LYS A 82 -13.72 11.72 7.11
N LEU A 83 -12.86 10.99 6.40
CA LEU A 83 -11.57 11.50 5.92
C LEU A 83 -11.69 12.35 4.64
N GLY A 84 -12.88 12.50 4.06
CA GLY A 84 -13.10 13.28 2.85
C GLY A 84 -12.94 12.49 1.55
N PHE A 85 -12.95 11.15 1.61
CA PHE A 85 -12.82 10.29 0.42
C PHE A 85 -14.16 9.69 0.00
N THR A 86 -14.38 9.63 -1.31
CA THR A 86 -15.38 8.76 -1.93
C THR A 86 -14.74 7.42 -2.25
N GLN A 87 -15.35 6.34 -1.78
CA GLN A 87 -14.88 4.99 -2.10
C GLN A 87 -15.25 4.61 -3.53
N SER A 88 -14.27 4.10 -4.27
CA SER A 88 -14.43 3.48 -5.58
C SER A 88 -14.02 2.01 -5.48
N LEU A 89 -14.86 1.10 -5.96
CA LEU A 89 -14.61 -0.33 -5.94
C LEU A 89 -14.26 -0.82 -7.35
N SER A 90 -13.26 -1.69 -7.46
CA SER A 90 -12.97 -2.41 -8.71
C SER A 90 -14.20 -3.15 -9.21
N ARG A 91 -14.38 -3.25 -10.52
CA ARG A 91 -15.41 -4.10 -11.09
C ARG A 91 -15.12 -5.57 -10.77
N LYS A 92 -16.17 -6.34 -10.48
CA LYS A 92 -16.03 -7.76 -10.14
C LYS A 92 -15.25 -8.50 -11.24
N GLY A 93 -14.13 -9.13 -10.86
CA GLY A 93 -13.29 -9.89 -11.78
C GLY A 93 -12.36 -9.07 -12.69
N ASN A 94 -12.24 -7.74 -12.49
CA ASN A 94 -11.32 -6.89 -13.24
C ASN A 94 -10.09 -6.51 -12.41
N CYS A 95 -9.02 -7.31 -12.51
CA CYS A 95 -7.74 -7.05 -11.84
C CYS A 95 -7.01 -5.80 -12.37
N LEU A 96 -7.33 -5.32 -13.59
CA LEU A 96 -6.68 -4.14 -14.17
C LEU A 96 -6.97 -2.86 -13.37
N ASP A 97 -8.11 -2.80 -12.70
CA ASP A 97 -8.51 -1.63 -11.92
C ASP A 97 -7.59 -1.43 -10.69
N ASN A 98 -6.90 -2.48 -10.22
CA ASN A 98 -5.98 -2.43 -9.06
C ASN A 98 -4.49 -2.68 -9.42
N ALA A 99 -4.18 -2.78 -10.72
CA ALA A 99 -2.85 -3.18 -11.22
C ALA A 99 -1.69 -2.31 -10.70
N VAL A 100 -1.94 -1.03 -10.40
CA VAL A 100 -0.88 -0.10 -9.96
C VAL A 100 -0.31 -0.48 -8.58
N ILE A 101 -1.16 -0.91 -7.64
CA ILE A 101 -0.70 -1.33 -6.33
C ILE A 101 -0.26 -2.79 -6.32
N GLU A 102 -0.89 -3.65 -7.12
CA GLU A 102 -0.43 -5.03 -7.35
C GLU A 102 0.98 -5.05 -7.94
N SER A 103 1.29 -4.15 -8.87
CA SER A 103 2.64 -3.96 -9.41
C SER A 103 3.65 -3.57 -8.31
N PHE A 104 3.28 -2.71 -7.37
CA PHE A 104 4.14 -2.40 -6.21
C PHE A 104 4.38 -3.64 -5.36
N ASN A 105 3.33 -4.39 -5.03
CA ASN A 105 3.42 -5.62 -4.24
C ASN A 105 4.36 -6.64 -4.90
N GLY A 106 4.23 -6.83 -6.22
CA GLY A 106 5.12 -7.69 -7.01
C GLY A 106 6.57 -7.20 -6.99
N THR A 107 6.79 -5.92 -7.18
CA THR A 107 8.12 -5.29 -7.18
C THR A 107 8.81 -5.47 -5.81
N MET A 108 8.12 -5.20 -4.71
CA MET A 108 8.65 -5.41 -3.35
C MET A 108 9.09 -6.87 -3.13
N LYS A 109 8.26 -7.81 -3.55
CA LYS A 109 8.57 -9.24 -3.41
C LYS A 109 9.74 -9.66 -4.29
N CYS A 110 9.80 -9.21 -5.55
CA CYS A 110 10.84 -9.59 -6.49
C CYS A 110 12.18 -8.90 -6.20
N GLU A 111 12.20 -7.63 -5.84
CA GLU A 111 13.44 -6.88 -5.62
C GLU A 111 14.08 -7.19 -4.27
N TRP A 112 13.28 -7.36 -3.20
CA TRP A 112 13.79 -7.49 -1.86
C TRP A 112 13.45 -8.78 -1.15
N PHE A 113 12.20 -9.27 -1.27
CA PHE A 113 11.77 -10.43 -0.48
C PHE A 113 12.37 -11.73 -1.00
N TYR A 114 12.13 -12.11 -2.25
CA TYR A 114 12.62 -13.38 -2.79
C TYR A 114 14.14 -13.52 -2.86
N PRO A 115 14.93 -12.45 -3.13
CA PRO A 115 16.39 -12.54 -3.06
C PRO A 115 16.93 -12.83 -1.65
N ARG A 116 16.25 -12.33 -0.60
CA ARG A 116 16.68 -12.51 0.80
C ARG A 116 16.09 -13.76 1.43
N TYR A 117 14.85 -14.10 1.10
CA TYR A 117 14.07 -15.16 1.72
C TYR A 117 13.56 -16.13 0.64
N ASN A 118 14.37 -17.10 0.25
CA ASN A 118 13.93 -18.17 -0.64
C ASN A 118 13.23 -19.30 0.15
N LYS A 119 12.46 -20.16 -0.55
CA LYS A 119 11.68 -21.24 0.08
C LYS A 119 12.46 -22.17 1.02
N ALA A 120 13.78 -22.29 0.85
CA ALA A 120 14.63 -23.12 1.68
C ALA A 120 15.12 -22.41 2.96
N ARG A 121 14.92 -21.10 3.09
CA ARG A 121 15.43 -20.28 4.20
C ARG A 121 14.40 -19.25 4.68
N TRP A 122 13.13 -19.58 4.71
CA TRP A 122 12.12 -18.70 5.32
C TRP A 122 12.27 -18.68 6.83
N ASP A 123 13.30 -18.02 7.31
CA ASP A 123 13.51 -17.75 8.74
C ASP A 123 13.10 -16.31 9.08
N LEU A 124 11.88 -15.93 8.66
CA LEU A 124 11.34 -14.60 8.83
C LEU A 124 10.31 -14.61 9.98
N SER A 125 10.62 -13.91 11.07
CA SER A 125 9.64 -13.64 12.13
C SER A 125 8.66 -12.55 11.69
N PHE A 126 7.56 -12.35 12.43
CA PHE A 126 6.63 -11.26 12.17
C PHE A 126 7.29 -9.88 12.29
N ASP A 127 8.14 -9.69 13.31
CA ASP A 127 8.82 -8.42 13.56
C ASP A 127 9.83 -8.11 12.46
N ASP A 128 10.57 -9.14 11.98
CA ASP A 128 11.48 -8.98 10.83
C ASP A 128 10.70 -8.65 9.55
N ALA A 129 9.56 -9.31 9.32
CA ALA A 129 8.69 -9.03 8.17
C ALA A 129 8.14 -7.59 8.22
N SER A 130 7.70 -7.15 9.39
CA SER A 130 7.20 -5.79 9.59
C SER A 130 8.30 -4.75 9.33
N THR A 131 9.48 -4.95 9.91
CA THR A 131 10.66 -4.09 9.71
C THR A 131 11.04 -4.04 8.23
N PHE A 132 11.15 -5.22 7.60
CA PHE A 132 11.46 -5.35 6.17
C PHE A 132 10.50 -4.53 5.28
N VAL A 133 9.18 -4.61 5.55
CA VAL A 133 8.18 -3.86 4.78
C VAL A 133 8.36 -2.35 4.95
N MET A 134 8.58 -1.88 6.18
CA MET A 134 8.76 -0.45 6.46
C MET A 134 10.05 0.10 5.83
N GLU A 135 11.15 -0.65 5.88
CA GLU A 135 12.40 -0.30 5.20
C GLU A 135 12.24 -0.25 3.68
N TYR A 136 11.52 -1.23 3.10
CA TYR A 136 11.26 -1.22 1.66
C TYR A 136 10.39 -0.05 1.24
N VAL A 137 9.33 0.29 2.00
CA VAL A 137 8.49 1.46 1.72
C VAL A 137 9.31 2.75 1.76
N LYS A 138 10.21 2.88 2.73
CA LYS A 138 11.13 4.02 2.81
C LYS A 138 12.04 4.08 1.58
N TYR A 139 12.74 2.99 1.26
CA TYR A 139 13.59 2.88 0.06
C TYR A 139 12.81 3.23 -1.22
N TYR A 140 11.61 2.66 -1.39
CA TYR A 140 10.77 2.90 -2.56
C TYR A 140 10.38 4.36 -2.73
N ASN A 141 10.07 5.05 -1.63
CA ASN A 141 9.66 6.44 -1.65
C ASN A 141 10.82 7.43 -1.79
N GLU A 142 11.96 7.14 -1.16
CA GLU A 142 13.06 8.09 -1.00
C GLU A 142 14.26 7.84 -1.92
N GLU A 143 14.48 6.58 -2.36
CA GLU A 143 15.69 6.20 -3.07
C GLU A 143 15.44 5.55 -4.44
N ARG A 144 14.31 4.84 -4.59
CA ARG A 144 14.00 4.12 -5.81
C ARG A 144 13.50 5.05 -6.91
N ILE A 145 14.37 5.39 -7.86
CA ILE A 145 14.00 6.17 -9.04
C ILE A 145 13.04 5.41 -9.97
N GLN A 146 12.15 6.11 -10.63
CA GLN A 146 11.14 5.52 -11.53
C GLN A 146 11.11 6.26 -12.87
N LYS A 147 11.26 5.50 -13.97
CA LYS A 147 11.24 6.07 -15.32
C LYS A 147 9.96 6.89 -15.59
N LYS A 148 8.80 6.40 -15.13
CA LYS A 148 7.50 7.09 -15.28
C LYS A 148 7.40 8.42 -14.54
N LEU A 149 8.27 8.66 -13.55
CA LEU A 149 8.38 9.91 -12.80
C LEU A 149 9.55 10.79 -13.29
N GLY A 150 10.03 10.57 -14.51
CA GLY A 150 11.17 11.30 -15.06
C GLY A 150 12.50 10.93 -14.37
N TYR A 151 12.65 9.68 -13.94
CA TYR A 151 13.81 9.18 -13.17
C TYR A 151 13.96 9.83 -11.78
N LEU A 152 12.87 10.33 -11.22
CA LEU A 152 12.80 10.79 -9.84
C LEU A 152 12.25 9.69 -8.92
N THR A 153 12.53 9.83 -7.64
CA THR A 153 11.82 9.08 -6.60
C THR A 153 10.41 9.65 -6.39
N PRO A 154 9.47 8.89 -5.81
CA PRO A 154 8.14 9.41 -5.49
C PRO A 154 8.15 10.71 -4.69
N ILE A 155 9.02 10.82 -3.68
CA ILE A 155 9.14 12.03 -2.85
C ILE A 155 9.72 13.21 -3.63
N GLU A 156 10.76 13.01 -4.44
CA GLU A 156 11.32 14.05 -5.29
C GLU A 156 10.28 14.56 -6.29
N TYR A 157 9.56 13.65 -6.95
CA TYR A 157 8.50 14.01 -7.88
C TYR A 157 7.38 14.80 -7.18
N ARG A 158 6.92 14.37 -5.99
CA ARG A 158 5.97 15.15 -5.21
C ARG A 158 6.45 16.57 -4.93
N ARG A 159 7.70 16.73 -4.48
CA ARG A 159 8.29 18.05 -4.19
C ARG A 159 8.27 18.94 -5.43
N GLN A 160 8.66 18.38 -6.58
CA GLN A 160 8.68 19.11 -7.84
C GLN A 160 7.30 19.64 -8.25
N ILE A 161 6.24 18.81 -8.18
CA ILE A 161 4.88 19.20 -8.61
C ILE A 161 4.13 20.06 -7.59
N THR A 162 4.60 20.14 -6.33
CA THR A 162 3.99 20.99 -5.29
C THR A 162 4.68 22.33 -5.10
N GLN A 163 5.84 22.55 -5.73
CA GLN A 163 6.57 23.82 -5.71
C GLN A 163 6.24 24.71 -6.91
N ASN A 164 5.53 24.17 -7.91
CA ASN A 164 5.02 24.90 -9.07
C ASN A 164 3.55 25.27 -8.86
#